data_7c1f0e0c14680d564cb916f5637fca9d
#
_entry.id   7c1f0e0c14680d564cb916f5637fca9d
#
_cell.length_a   1.000
_cell.length_b   1.000
_cell.length_c   1.000
_cell.angle_alpha   90.00
_cell.angle_beta   90.00
_cell.angle_gamma   90.00
#
_symmetry.space_group_name_H-M   'P 1'
#
loop_
_entity.id
_entity.type
_entity.pdbx_description
1 polymer ?
#
loop_
_entity_poly.entity_id
_entity_poly.type
_entity_poly.pdbx_seq_one_letter_code
_entity_poly.pdbx_strand_id
1 'polypeptide(L)'
;MKKSKKKIICYSLILITAIIMCIPLFKNGIHTGDDGDFHISRAIGTIEQIKNGNSPFIISRFSNNLGFAWNLFYPPISTGITVFFTFITNNAIIGMKLFLIFTFIASGISIFKLVNTLTQNNNISLISSILYLTAPYRMLNAYNRVAVGEILGFVFIPIVLRSIYLIFEGKTEKSYLYVLGTIGLILSHNISTLITFFIGLALVLINFKKLKDKKILKTLIFSTIIIILSVLFFEIPLLEQKSSADYEVFRYGKMYSRSSVFMHALHPWQLLSSHTSGVDNGMYFCIGLPILICLLSYVIVKKYIPLEYKSFYKFFAILGIVTTIMSTALFPWFLLPDILLMIQFPWRLLSIIILCFSIIGGINLGILIDLIISKIKNRKNIKLLTIPFLIIYILICLYSLSFVENLDFKDVDNSHYTEKEIIDTNYKVSRYSSFLEYWPQKAIDSIDYVANHDNKIHILSGNTIISNENKENGILTFSLNNVSENTTLELPFLFYKGYVVKYKSYDSDEVSIIKCNESEHGLVQIYLDTNINGYFEVSYHATKLHKICIGISSITFISYLIYILYKKIKFC
;
A
#
# COMPACT_ATOMS: atom_id res chain seq x y z
N MET A 1 -28.52 -13.69 -23.52
CA MET A 1 -28.99 -12.30 -23.29
C MET A 1 -29.40 -11.99 -21.84
N LYS A 2 -30.33 -12.70 -21.17
CA LYS A 2 -30.78 -12.38 -19.79
C LYS A 2 -29.66 -12.40 -18.72
N LYS A 3 -28.71 -13.37 -18.77
CA LYS A 3 -27.57 -13.45 -17.82
C LYS A 3 -26.57 -12.28 -17.96
N SER A 4 -26.32 -11.81 -19.20
CA SER A 4 -25.44 -10.66 -19.47
C SER A 4 -26.05 -9.36 -18.96
N LYS A 5 -27.35 -9.11 -19.22
CA LYS A 5 -28.06 -7.92 -18.70
C LYS A 5 -28.05 -7.83 -17.18
N LYS A 6 -28.24 -8.96 -16.46
CA LYS A 6 -28.14 -8.98 -14.99
C LYS A 6 -26.76 -8.57 -14.47
N LYS A 7 -25.68 -9.04 -15.12
CA LYS A 7 -24.32 -8.65 -14.73
C LYS A 7 -24.06 -7.16 -14.94
N ILE A 8 -24.54 -6.61 -16.05
CA ILE A 8 -24.40 -5.18 -16.33
C ILE A 8 -25.07 -4.36 -15.22
N ILE A 9 -26.31 -4.70 -14.85
CA ILE A 9 -27.01 -4.03 -13.73
C ILE A 9 -26.21 -4.11 -12.42
N CYS A 10 -25.62 -5.28 -12.10
CA CYS A 10 -24.81 -5.42 -10.90
C CYS A 10 -23.58 -4.51 -10.94
N TYR A 11 -22.86 -4.45 -12.07
CA TYR A 11 -21.70 -3.57 -12.20
C TYR A 11 -22.10 -2.08 -12.16
N SER A 12 -23.25 -1.71 -12.75
CA SER A 12 -23.76 -0.34 -12.65
C SER A 12 -24.09 0.04 -11.19
N LEU A 13 -24.71 -0.86 -10.43
CA LEU A 13 -25.00 -0.62 -9.00
C LEU A 13 -23.73 -0.55 -8.14
N ILE A 14 -22.70 -1.37 -8.44
CA ILE A 14 -21.40 -1.27 -7.78
C ILE A 14 -20.75 0.08 -8.09
N LEU A 15 -20.78 0.52 -9.34
CA LEU A 15 -20.25 1.84 -9.74
C LEU A 15 -20.99 2.96 -9.03
N ILE A 16 -22.32 2.92 -9.00
CA ILE A 16 -23.15 3.91 -8.28
C ILE A 16 -22.77 3.92 -6.80
N THR A 17 -22.68 2.75 -6.15
CA THR A 17 -22.28 2.66 -4.74
C THR A 17 -20.87 3.26 -4.52
N ALA A 18 -19.91 2.94 -5.39
CA ALA A 18 -18.56 3.49 -5.31
C ALA A 18 -18.56 5.01 -5.43
N ILE A 19 -19.34 5.58 -6.37
CA ILE A 19 -19.46 7.03 -6.55
C ILE A 19 -20.16 7.68 -5.35
N ILE A 20 -21.21 7.06 -4.79
CA ILE A 20 -21.86 7.54 -3.57
C ILE A 20 -20.85 7.60 -2.41
N MET A 21 -20.03 6.56 -2.21
CA MET A 21 -19.00 6.58 -1.18
C MET A 21 -17.91 7.63 -1.44
N CYS A 22 -17.77 8.09 -2.66
CA CYS A 22 -16.83 9.14 -3.06
C CYS A 22 -17.45 10.56 -3.07
N ILE A 23 -18.71 10.75 -2.66
CA ILE A 23 -19.35 12.09 -2.62
C ILE A 23 -18.49 13.12 -1.87
N PRO A 24 -17.87 12.82 -0.71
CA PRO A 24 -17.01 13.77 -0.02
C PRO A 24 -15.86 14.31 -0.87
N LEU A 25 -15.33 13.52 -1.82
CA LEU A 25 -14.23 13.94 -2.69
C LEU A 25 -14.62 15.02 -3.73
N PHE A 26 -15.91 15.26 -3.93
CA PHE A 26 -16.38 16.31 -4.83
C PHE A 26 -16.45 17.69 -4.15
N LYS A 27 -16.20 17.79 -2.84
CA LYS A 27 -15.97 19.07 -2.15
C LYS A 27 -14.68 19.73 -2.68
N ASN A 28 -14.60 21.07 -2.61
CA ASN A 28 -13.36 21.79 -2.88
C ASN A 28 -12.27 21.38 -1.88
N GLY A 29 -11.01 21.46 -2.29
CA GLY A 29 -9.90 21.05 -1.46
C GLY A 29 -9.82 19.54 -1.21
N ILE A 30 -9.09 19.14 -0.19
CA ILE A 30 -8.90 17.74 0.20
C ILE A 30 -8.85 17.62 1.72
N HIS A 31 -9.37 16.50 2.24
CA HIS A 31 -9.05 16.04 3.58
C HIS A 31 -7.91 15.02 3.49
N THR A 32 -6.79 15.34 4.10
CA THR A 32 -5.56 14.55 3.95
C THR A 32 -5.40 13.47 5.02
N GLY A 33 -6.23 13.52 6.07
CA GLY A 33 -6.16 12.54 7.16
C GLY A 33 -4.76 12.45 7.79
N ASP A 34 -4.37 11.24 8.18
CA ASP A 34 -3.07 11.02 8.81
C ASP A 34 -1.92 10.99 7.80
N ASP A 35 -2.13 10.36 6.62
CA ASP A 35 -1.06 10.01 5.69
C ASP A 35 -1.15 10.76 4.34
N GLY A 36 -2.23 11.51 4.08
CA GLY A 36 -2.50 12.07 2.76
C GLY A 36 -1.53 13.16 2.33
N ASP A 37 -1.16 14.08 3.25
CA ASP A 37 -0.26 15.19 2.94
C ASP A 37 1.07 14.69 2.40
N PHE A 38 1.68 13.70 3.06
CA PHE A 38 2.95 13.19 2.59
C PHE A 38 2.83 12.33 1.32
N HIS A 39 1.73 11.61 1.10
CA HIS A 39 1.52 10.89 -0.17
C HIS A 39 1.36 11.84 -1.36
N ILE A 40 0.68 12.97 -1.18
CA ILE A 40 0.55 14.02 -2.19
C ILE A 40 1.92 14.65 -2.46
N SER A 41 2.63 15.04 -1.41
CA SER A 41 3.96 15.65 -1.50
C SER A 41 4.96 14.74 -2.23
N ARG A 42 4.91 13.43 -1.97
CA ARG A 42 5.75 12.44 -2.64
C ARG A 42 5.42 12.25 -4.10
N ALA A 43 4.14 12.28 -4.46
CA ALA A 43 3.74 12.23 -5.86
C ALA A 43 4.30 13.44 -6.63
N ILE A 44 4.20 14.65 -6.05
CA ILE A 44 4.76 15.86 -6.61
C ILE A 44 6.29 15.75 -6.72
N GLY A 45 6.97 15.42 -5.62
CA GLY A 45 8.42 15.29 -5.60
C GLY A 45 8.94 14.24 -6.58
N THR A 46 8.23 13.11 -6.75
CA THR A 46 8.58 12.10 -7.76
C THR A 46 8.46 12.66 -9.18
N ILE A 47 7.41 13.43 -9.47
CA ILE A 47 7.22 14.08 -10.78
C ILE A 47 8.31 15.11 -11.03
N GLU A 48 8.69 15.91 -10.03
CA GLU A 48 9.78 16.88 -10.10
C GLU A 48 11.10 16.21 -10.47
N GLN A 49 11.45 15.10 -9.79
CA GLN A 49 12.67 14.35 -10.12
C GLN A 49 12.64 13.85 -11.57
N ILE A 50 11.55 13.27 -12.03
CA ILE A 50 11.40 12.77 -13.41
C ILE A 50 11.52 13.92 -14.42
N LYS A 51 10.88 15.06 -14.19
CA LYS A 51 10.94 16.23 -15.08
C LYS A 51 12.33 16.82 -15.18
N ASN A 52 13.10 16.77 -14.09
CA ASN A 52 14.48 17.24 -14.05
C ASN A 52 15.51 16.22 -14.59
N GLY A 53 15.04 15.05 -15.09
CA GLY A 53 15.91 13.98 -15.58
C GLY A 53 16.68 13.23 -14.48
N ASN A 54 16.29 13.42 -13.22
CA ASN A 54 16.93 12.80 -12.06
C ASN A 54 16.31 11.46 -11.69
N SER A 55 17.01 10.74 -10.82
CA SER A 55 16.51 9.47 -10.28
C SER A 55 15.24 9.69 -9.44
N PRO A 56 14.13 8.99 -9.74
CA PRO A 56 12.90 9.12 -8.96
C PRO A 56 12.98 8.43 -7.58
N PHE A 57 14.08 7.76 -7.27
CA PHE A 57 14.26 7.02 -6.02
C PHE A 57 14.53 7.92 -4.82
N ILE A 58 15.19 9.07 -5.04
CA ILE A 58 15.46 10.07 -4.01
C ILE A 58 14.71 11.35 -4.35
N ILE A 59 13.90 11.85 -3.43
CA ILE A 59 13.24 13.15 -3.57
C ILE A 59 14.15 14.19 -2.92
N SER A 60 14.86 14.96 -3.74
CA SER A 60 16.00 15.80 -3.31
C SER A 60 15.61 16.94 -2.38
N ARG A 61 14.40 17.52 -2.53
CA ARG A 61 13.96 18.67 -1.70
C ARG A 61 13.52 18.29 -0.29
N PHE A 62 13.33 16.99 0.00
CA PHE A 62 12.93 16.52 1.32
C PHE A 62 14.10 16.48 2.29
N SER A 63 13.76 16.39 3.58
CA SER A 63 14.74 16.34 4.67
C SER A 63 15.71 17.52 4.65
N ASN A 64 15.18 18.74 4.64
CA ASN A 64 15.97 19.99 4.56
C ASN A 64 16.89 20.04 3.30
N ASN A 65 16.39 19.58 2.16
CA ASN A 65 17.15 19.40 0.90
C ASN A 65 18.28 18.34 0.96
N LEU A 66 18.37 17.55 2.02
CA LEU A 66 19.37 16.47 2.12
C LEU A 66 18.95 15.20 1.37
N GLY A 67 17.72 15.17 0.85
CA GLY A 67 17.16 14.07 0.07
C GLY A 67 16.52 12.98 0.93
N PHE A 68 15.48 12.32 0.37
CA PHE A 68 14.74 11.27 1.06
C PHE A 68 14.39 10.12 0.11
N ALA A 69 14.75 8.90 0.52
CA ALA A 69 14.68 7.71 -0.33
C ALA A 69 13.33 6.99 -0.31
N TRP A 70 12.23 7.74 -0.40
CA TRP A 70 10.90 7.16 -0.32
C TRP A 70 10.68 5.96 -1.25
N ASN A 71 11.00 6.15 -2.54
CA ASN A 71 10.71 5.15 -3.57
C ASN A 71 11.66 3.93 -3.54
N LEU A 72 12.64 3.88 -2.62
CA LEU A 72 13.45 2.70 -2.35
C LEU A 72 12.87 1.81 -1.24
N PHE A 73 12.07 2.38 -0.33
CA PHE A 73 11.60 1.69 0.88
C PHE A 73 10.10 1.39 0.85
N TYR A 74 9.31 2.21 0.17
CA TYR A 74 7.85 2.04 0.12
C TYR A 74 7.40 1.40 -1.20
N PRO A 75 6.45 0.43 -1.15
CA PRO A 75 5.96 -0.24 -2.36
C PRO A 75 5.44 0.74 -3.42
N PRO A 76 5.89 0.62 -4.68
CA PRO A 76 5.79 1.70 -5.67
C PRO A 76 4.43 1.87 -6.36
N ILE A 77 3.50 0.88 -6.29
CA ILE A 77 2.24 0.96 -7.06
C ILE A 77 1.36 2.10 -6.57
N SER A 78 1.26 2.32 -5.25
CA SER A 78 0.43 3.39 -4.71
C SER A 78 0.92 4.77 -5.17
N THR A 79 2.21 5.03 -5.04
CA THR A 79 2.83 6.26 -5.53
C THR A 79 2.69 6.37 -7.05
N GLY A 80 2.96 5.29 -7.79
CA GLY A 80 2.87 5.27 -9.26
C GLY A 80 1.47 5.58 -9.80
N ILE A 81 0.41 5.07 -9.18
CA ILE A 81 -0.98 5.40 -9.60
C ILE A 81 -1.30 6.86 -9.28
N THR A 82 -0.88 7.36 -8.11
CA THR A 82 -1.10 8.78 -7.75
C THR A 82 -0.32 9.70 -8.69
N VAL A 83 0.95 9.39 -8.98
CA VAL A 83 1.78 10.09 -9.97
C VAL A 83 1.11 10.11 -11.35
N PHE A 84 0.60 8.96 -11.80
CA PHE A 84 -0.09 8.85 -13.10
C PHE A 84 -1.29 9.80 -13.20
N PHE A 85 -2.17 9.80 -12.20
CA PHE A 85 -3.32 10.69 -12.20
C PHE A 85 -2.92 12.17 -12.02
N THR A 86 -1.91 12.45 -11.19
CA THR A 86 -1.37 13.80 -11.03
C THR A 86 -0.78 14.32 -12.34
N PHE A 87 -0.04 13.46 -13.06
CA PHE A 87 0.55 13.84 -14.35
C PHE A 87 -0.51 14.19 -15.40
N ILE A 88 -1.59 13.40 -15.50
CA ILE A 88 -2.69 13.64 -16.46
C ILE A 88 -3.45 14.92 -16.10
N THR A 89 -3.70 15.16 -14.82
CA THR A 89 -4.53 16.30 -14.38
C THR A 89 -3.72 17.57 -14.12
N ASN A 90 -2.41 17.46 -14.09
CA ASN A 90 -1.46 18.49 -13.63
C ASN A 90 -1.84 19.07 -12.24
N ASN A 91 -2.53 18.27 -11.43
CA ASN A 91 -2.99 18.64 -10.10
C ASN A 91 -2.94 17.41 -9.17
N ALA A 92 -2.12 17.48 -8.11
CA ALA A 92 -1.89 16.34 -7.22
C ALA A 92 -3.10 16.04 -6.33
N ILE A 93 -3.88 17.05 -5.98
CA ILE A 93 -5.12 16.90 -5.20
C ILE A 93 -6.15 16.13 -6.02
N ILE A 94 -6.36 16.54 -7.28
CA ILE A 94 -7.24 15.82 -8.21
C ILE A 94 -6.68 14.42 -8.45
N GLY A 95 -5.36 14.27 -8.60
CA GLY A 95 -4.69 12.98 -8.75
C GLY A 95 -4.99 12.03 -7.59
N MET A 96 -4.91 12.50 -6.35
CA MET A 96 -5.25 11.73 -5.15
C MET A 96 -6.75 11.37 -5.10
N LYS A 97 -7.64 12.32 -5.41
CA LYS A 97 -9.08 12.05 -5.47
C LYS A 97 -9.41 10.97 -6.50
N LEU A 98 -8.81 11.03 -7.69
CA LEU A 98 -8.99 10.02 -8.73
C LEU A 98 -8.43 8.64 -8.30
N PHE A 99 -7.29 8.62 -7.60
CA PHE A 99 -6.76 7.40 -6.99
C PHE A 99 -7.79 6.77 -6.04
N LEU A 100 -8.40 7.55 -5.14
CA LEU A 100 -9.41 7.06 -4.20
C LEU A 100 -10.64 6.53 -4.93
N ILE A 101 -11.19 7.27 -5.89
CA ILE A 101 -12.33 6.85 -6.72
C ILE A 101 -12.01 5.53 -7.45
N PHE A 102 -10.84 5.45 -8.08
CA PHE A 102 -10.38 4.23 -8.76
C PHE A 102 -10.38 3.03 -7.80
N THR A 103 -9.89 3.20 -6.56
CA THR A 103 -9.80 2.10 -5.59
C THR A 103 -11.17 1.66 -5.07
N PHE A 104 -12.15 2.56 -4.92
CA PHE A 104 -13.52 2.18 -4.58
C PHE A 104 -14.14 1.32 -5.69
N ILE A 105 -14.05 1.74 -6.94
CA ILE A 105 -14.59 1.00 -8.09
C ILE A 105 -13.89 -0.37 -8.21
N ALA A 106 -12.57 -0.40 -8.17
CA ALA A 106 -11.77 -1.61 -8.32
C ALA A 106 -12.03 -2.63 -7.20
N SER A 107 -12.15 -2.19 -5.94
CA SER A 107 -12.43 -3.07 -4.80
C SER A 107 -13.85 -3.65 -4.88
N GLY A 108 -14.86 -2.87 -5.25
CA GLY A 108 -16.21 -3.37 -5.48
C GLY A 108 -16.29 -4.44 -6.57
N ILE A 109 -15.57 -4.24 -7.68
CA ILE A 109 -15.49 -5.22 -8.77
C ILE A 109 -14.72 -6.47 -8.33
N SER A 110 -13.64 -6.33 -7.57
CA SER A 110 -12.81 -7.46 -7.15
C SER A 110 -13.56 -8.40 -6.22
N ILE A 111 -14.24 -7.87 -5.19
CA ILE A 111 -15.06 -8.68 -4.27
C ILE A 111 -16.26 -9.31 -4.99
N PHE A 112 -16.93 -8.57 -5.90
CA PHE A 112 -18.00 -9.14 -6.73
C PHE A 112 -17.52 -10.37 -7.49
N LYS A 113 -16.36 -10.27 -8.13
CA LYS A 113 -15.79 -11.38 -8.92
C LYS A 113 -15.38 -12.56 -8.02
N LEU A 114 -14.86 -12.30 -6.82
CA LEU A 114 -14.57 -13.36 -5.85
C LEU A 114 -15.85 -14.09 -5.46
N VAL A 115 -16.85 -13.39 -4.95
CA VAL A 115 -18.10 -13.99 -4.46
C VAL A 115 -18.86 -14.66 -5.60
N ASN A 116 -18.88 -14.07 -6.80
CA ASN A 116 -19.52 -14.69 -7.97
C ASN A 116 -18.79 -15.96 -8.43
N THR A 117 -17.50 -16.07 -8.19
CA THR A 117 -16.74 -17.31 -8.45
C THR A 117 -17.14 -18.41 -7.46
N LEU A 118 -17.36 -18.06 -6.19
CA LEU A 118 -17.69 -18.99 -5.13
C LEU A 118 -19.16 -19.45 -5.20
N THR A 119 -20.10 -18.53 -5.47
CA THR A 119 -21.54 -18.78 -5.33
C THR A 119 -22.30 -18.91 -6.64
N GLN A 120 -21.70 -18.50 -7.76
CA GLN A 120 -22.38 -18.38 -9.07
C GLN A 120 -23.67 -17.55 -9.03
N ASN A 121 -23.88 -16.73 -7.96
CA ASN A 121 -25.07 -15.93 -7.72
C ASN A 121 -24.72 -14.43 -7.77
N ASN A 122 -25.29 -13.72 -8.76
CA ASN A 122 -25.05 -12.29 -8.96
C ASN A 122 -25.64 -11.43 -7.83
N ASN A 123 -26.77 -11.83 -7.22
CA ASN A 123 -27.42 -11.06 -6.16
C ASN A 123 -26.57 -11.12 -4.87
N ILE A 124 -26.14 -12.33 -4.48
CA ILE A 124 -25.21 -12.53 -3.35
C ILE A 124 -23.93 -11.72 -3.58
N SER A 125 -23.36 -11.79 -4.78
CA SER A 125 -22.14 -11.06 -5.13
C SER A 125 -22.31 -9.55 -5.04
N LEU A 126 -23.46 -9.02 -5.48
CA LEU A 126 -23.78 -7.60 -5.39
C LEU A 126 -23.93 -7.14 -3.92
N ILE A 127 -24.68 -7.89 -3.12
CA ILE A 127 -24.86 -7.58 -1.69
C ILE A 127 -23.52 -7.57 -0.97
N SER A 128 -22.68 -8.58 -1.19
CA SER A 128 -21.32 -8.63 -0.61
C SER A 128 -20.48 -7.43 -1.04
N SER A 129 -20.61 -6.98 -2.29
CA SER A 129 -19.87 -5.82 -2.79
C SER A 129 -20.35 -4.52 -2.15
N ILE A 130 -21.65 -4.34 -1.96
CA ILE A 130 -22.20 -3.18 -1.27
C ILE A 130 -21.70 -3.15 0.18
N LEU A 131 -21.83 -4.26 0.93
CA LEU A 131 -21.36 -4.35 2.31
C LEU A 131 -19.87 -4.06 2.44
N TYR A 132 -19.06 -4.53 1.49
CA TYR A 132 -17.60 -4.31 1.48
C TYR A 132 -17.24 -2.85 1.20
N LEU A 133 -17.93 -2.19 0.25
CA LEU A 133 -17.68 -0.80 -0.11
C LEU A 133 -18.13 0.17 0.98
N THR A 134 -19.24 -0.16 1.66
CA THR A 134 -19.87 0.71 2.68
C THR A 134 -19.39 0.40 4.11
N ALA A 135 -18.40 -0.48 4.28
CA ALA A 135 -17.87 -0.81 5.59
C ALA A 135 -17.15 0.40 6.23
N PRO A 136 -17.38 0.70 7.52
CA PRO A 136 -16.76 1.85 8.19
C PRO A 136 -15.24 1.85 8.09
N TYR A 137 -14.58 0.72 8.28
CA TYR A 137 -13.12 0.62 8.17
C TYR A 137 -12.60 0.92 6.75
N ARG A 138 -13.40 0.66 5.70
CA ARG A 138 -13.07 1.07 4.33
C ARG A 138 -13.10 2.60 4.19
N MET A 139 -14.09 3.24 4.82
CA MET A 139 -14.21 4.70 4.86
C MET A 139 -13.10 5.32 5.69
N LEU A 140 -12.77 4.75 6.86
CA LEU A 140 -11.65 5.16 7.70
C LEU A 140 -10.33 5.19 6.92
N ASN A 141 -10.00 4.12 6.21
CA ASN A 141 -8.76 4.05 5.43
C ASN A 141 -8.73 5.04 4.27
N ALA A 142 -9.89 5.32 3.65
CA ALA A 142 -9.96 6.21 2.50
C ALA A 142 -9.92 7.70 2.89
N TYR A 143 -10.48 8.05 4.05
CA TYR A 143 -10.68 9.45 4.43
C TYR A 143 -9.88 9.87 5.65
N ASN A 144 -10.04 9.19 6.79
CA ASN A 144 -9.36 9.62 8.02
C ASN A 144 -7.86 9.30 8.00
N ARG A 145 -7.47 8.16 7.41
CA ARG A 145 -6.06 7.76 7.34
C ARG A 145 -5.41 8.10 6.01
N VAL A 146 -6.14 8.02 4.91
CA VAL A 146 -5.62 8.10 3.53
C VAL A 146 -4.46 7.11 3.33
N ALA A 147 -4.60 5.90 3.89
CA ALA A 147 -3.58 4.85 3.90
C ALA A 147 -3.51 4.14 2.54
N VAL A 148 -2.92 4.79 1.54
CA VAL A 148 -2.96 4.40 0.11
C VAL A 148 -2.53 2.96 -0.16
N GLY A 149 -1.53 2.45 0.57
CA GLY A 149 -1.09 1.06 0.44
C GLY A 149 -2.15 0.07 0.92
N GLU A 150 -2.72 0.28 2.10
CA GLU A 150 -3.77 -0.57 2.67
C GLU A 150 -5.07 -0.49 1.86
N ILE A 151 -5.38 0.69 1.32
CA ILE A 151 -6.51 0.91 0.41
C ILE A 151 -6.42 0.01 -0.82
N LEU A 152 -5.23 -0.16 -1.40
CA LEU A 152 -5.00 -1.10 -2.50
C LEU A 152 -5.11 -2.56 -2.07
N GLY A 153 -4.85 -2.87 -0.80
CA GLY A 153 -5.13 -4.19 -0.23
C GLY A 153 -6.59 -4.61 -0.41
N PHE A 154 -7.55 -3.69 -0.25
CA PHE A 154 -8.98 -3.96 -0.53
C PHE A 154 -9.25 -4.35 -1.99
N VAL A 155 -8.39 -3.95 -2.92
CA VAL A 155 -8.49 -4.33 -4.34
C VAL A 155 -7.87 -5.71 -4.58
N PHE A 156 -6.63 -5.92 -4.12
CA PHE A 156 -5.83 -7.07 -4.52
C PHE A 156 -6.09 -8.33 -3.70
N ILE A 157 -6.42 -8.23 -2.39
CA ILE A 157 -6.70 -9.40 -1.55
C ILE A 157 -7.83 -10.27 -2.13
N PRO A 158 -9.00 -9.72 -2.52
CA PRO A 158 -10.04 -10.53 -3.16
C PRO A 158 -9.59 -11.18 -4.47
N ILE A 159 -8.72 -10.54 -5.25
CA ILE A 159 -8.18 -11.08 -6.51
C ILE A 159 -7.29 -12.30 -6.22
N VAL A 160 -6.39 -12.18 -5.24
CA VAL A 160 -5.49 -13.27 -4.83
C VAL A 160 -6.29 -14.47 -4.31
N LEU A 161 -7.23 -14.25 -3.38
CA LEU A 161 -8.06 -15.33 -2.83
C LEU A 161 -8.91 -16.03 -3.90
N ARG A 162 -9.50 -15.24 -4.81
CA ARG A 162 -10.23 -15.77 -5.97
C ARG A 162 -9.34 -16.66 -6.83
N SER A 163 -8.12 -16.23 -7.09
CA SER A 163 -7.20 -16.93 -7.97
C SER A 163 -6.72 -18.26 -7.37
N ILE A 164 -6.40 -18.27 -6.07
CA ILE A 164 -6.04 -19.48 -5.33
C ILE A 164 -7.20 -20.49 -5.41
N TYR A 165 -8.42 -20.05 -5.13
CA TYR A 165 -9.60 -20.91 -5.25
C TYR A 165 -9.73 -21.51 -6.66
N LEU A 166 -9.60 -20.68 -7.72
CA LEU A 166 -9.70 -21.14 -9.12
C LEU A 166 -8.61 -22.17 -9.47
N ILE A 167 -7.38 -21.97 -9.01
CA ILE A 167 -6.29 -22.92 -9.26
C ILE A 167 -6.60 -24.26 -8.61
N PHE A 168 -7.07 -24.26 -7.35
CA PHE A 168 -7.46 -25.51 -6.67
C PHE A 168 -8.73 -26.17 -7.23
N GLU A 169 -9.56 -25.44 -7.98
CA GLU A 169 -10.65 -25.99 -8.79
C GLU A 169 -10.19 -26.46 -10.18
N GLY A 170 -8.89 -26.60 -10.40
CA GLY A 170 -8.31 -27.06 -11.66
C GLY A 170 -8.34 -26.04 -12.81
N LYS A 171 -8.83 -24.82 -12.58
CA LYS A 171 -8.90 -23.73 -13.58
C LYS A 171 -7.55 -23.01 -13.71
N THR A 172 -6.51 -23.78 -14.00
CA THR A 172 -5.12 -23.31 -14.02
C THR A 172 -4.85 -22.25 -15.10
N GLU A 173 -5.68 -22.15 -16.14
CA GLU A 173 -5.63 -21.09 -17.15
C GLU A 173 -5.92 -19.69 -16.57
N LYS A 174 -6.51 -19.61 -15.38
CA LYS A 174 -6.77 -18.35 -14.65
C LYS A 174 -5.64 -17.96 -13.70
N SER A 175 -4.50 -18.66 -13.71
CA SER A 175 -3.34 -18.37 -12.85
C SER A 175 -2.77 -16.96 -13.03
N TYR A 176 -3.03 -16.32 -14.17
CA TYR A 176 -2.64 -14.92 -14.38
C TYR A 176 -3.25 -13.97 -13.34
N LEU A 177 -4.41 -14.29 -12.77
CA LEU A 177 -5.00 -13.52 -11.67
C LEU A 177 -4.16 -13.66 -10.39
N TYR A 178 -3.59 -14.84 -10.14
CA TYR A 178 -2.69 -15.07 -9.01
C TYR A 178 -1.40 -14.27 -9.19
N VAL A 179 -0.79 -14.34 -10.35
CA VAL A 179 0.45 -13.60 -10.63
C VAL A 179 0.22 -12.08 -10.52
N LEU A 180 -0.71 -11.53 -11.29
CA LEU A 180 -0.94 -10.08 -11.32
C LEU A 180 -1.51 -9.55 -9.99
N GLY A 181 -2.40 -10.30 -9.33
CA GLY A 181 -2.96 -9.93 -8.04
C GLY A 181 -1.91 -9.92 -6.93
N THR A 182 -1.00 -10.91 -6.90
CA THR A 182 0.05 -10.99 -5.89
C THR A 182 1.15 -9.96 -6.14
N ILE A 183 1.59 -9.74 -7.39
CA ILE A 183 2.51 -8.64 -7.73
C ILE A 183 1.91 -7.31 -7.31
N GLY A 184 0.62 -7.07 -7.66
CA GLY A 184 -0.09 -5.85 -7.27
C GLY A 184 -0.13 -5.66 -5.76
N LEU A 185 -0.33 -6.72 -4.99
CA LEU A 185 -0.37 -6.66 -3.52
C LEU A 185 1.01 -6.40 -2.91
N ILE A 186 2.05 -7.13 -3.34
CA ILE A 186 3.44 -6.96 -2.87
C ILE A 186 3.89 -5.51 -3.13
N LEU A 187 3.67 -5.01 -4.34
CA LEU A 187 4.08 -3.67 -4.72
C LEU A 187 3.13 -2.56 -4.26
N SER A 188 2.14 -2.88 -3.41
CA SER A 188 1.21 -1.92 -2.82
C SER A 188 1.39 -1.76 -1.31
N HIS A 189 1.47 -2.87 -0.54
CA HIS A 189 1.49 -2.81 0.92
C HIS A 189 2.08 -4.08 1.55
N ASN A 190 3.23 -3.96 2.19
CA ASN A 190 3.97 -5.08 2.77
C ASN A 190 3.17 -5.84 3.83
N ILE A 191 2.45 -5.15 4.72
CA ILE A 191 1.69 -5.78 5.81
C ILE A 191 0.48 -6.54 5.27
N SER A 192 -0.27 -5.97 4.32
CA SER A 192 -1.37 -6.67 3.65
C SER A 192 -0.87 -7.90 2.89
N THR A 193 0.34 -7.83 2.32
CA THR A 193 1.01 -8.97 1.66
C THR A 193 1.30 -10.07 2.67
N LEU A 194 1.89 -9.74 3.82
CA LEU A 194 2.19 -10.69 4.89
C LEU A 194 0.93 -11.39 5.42
N ILE A 195 -0.12 -10.62 5.72
CA ILE A 195 -1.41 -11.18 6.16
C ILE A 195 -1.99 -12.12 5.09
N THR A 196 -1.98 -11.69 3.82
CA THR A 196 -2.52 -12.50 2.71
C THR A 196 -1.68 -13.74 2.46
N PHE A 197 -0.36 -13.68 2.65
CA PHE A 197 0.52 -14.84 2.58
C PHE A 197 0.11 -15.92 3.59
N PHE A 198 -0.14 -15.57 4.85
CA PHE A 198 -0.59 -16.54 5.86
C PHE A 198 -1.97 -17.11 5.53
N ILE A 199 -2.89 -16.31 5.00
CA ILE A 199 -4.19 -16.80 4.53
C ILE A 199 -4.02 -17.75 3.34
N GLY A 200 -3.17 -17.40 2.40
CA GLY A 200 -2.82 -18.25 1.25
C GLY A 200 -2.19 -19.58 1.68
N LEU A 201 -1.27 -19.53 2.63
CA LEU A 201 -0.67 -20.73 3.22
C LEU A 201 -1.73 -21.63 3.87
N ALA A 202 -2.65 -21.07 4.66
CA ALA A 202 -3.75 -21.81 5.24
C ALA A 202 -4.64 -22.48 4.16
N LEU A 203 -4.93 -21.77 3.05
CA LEU A 203 -5.68 -22.34 1.92
C LEU A 203 -4.92 -23.48 1.25
N VAL A 204 -3.60 -23.37 1.10
CA VAL A 204 -2.75 -24.44 0.56
C VAL A 204 -2.77 -25.65 1.49
N LEU A 205 -2.63 -25.45 2.80
CA LEU A 205 -2.68 -26.53 3.79
C LEU A 205 -4.03 -27.24 3.81
N ILE A 206 -5.13 -26.52 3.78
CA ILE A 206 -6.48 -27.11 3.70
C ILE A 206 -6.67 -27.93 2.41
N ASN A 207 -6.07 -27.49 1.32
CA ASN A 207 -6.18 -28.14 0.01
C ASN A 207 -4.96 -28.99 -0.36
N PHE A 208 -4.08 -29.38 0.60
CA PHE A 208 -2.79 -30.02 0.29
C PHE A 208 -2.95 -31.31 -0.53
N LYS A 209 -4.06 -32.04 -0.37
CA LYS A 209 -4.36 -33.23 -1.18
C LYS A 209 -4.47 -32.93 -2.67
N LYS A 210 -4.95 -31.73 -3.04
CA LYS A 210 -5.06 -31.29 -4.44
C LYS A 210 -3.68 -30.99 -5.08
N LEU A 211 -2.62 -30.82 -4.28
CA LEU A 211 -1.24 -30.65 -4.77
C LEU A 211 -0.67 -31.95 -5.40
N LYS A 212 -1.31 -33.11 -5.18
CA LYS A 212 -0.98 -34.35 -5.91
C LYS A 212 -1.24 -34.22 -7.41
N ASP A 213 -2.14 -33.33 -7.82
CA ASP A 213 -2.31 -32.97 -9.24
C ASP A 213 -1.09 -32.15 -9.69
N LYS A 214 -0.27 -32.79 -10.55
CA LYS A 214 0.95 -32.21 -11.11
C LYS A 214 0.68 -30.88 -11.86
N LYS A 215 -0.51 -30.70 -12.45
CA LYS A 215 -0.88 -29.48 -13.15
C LYS A 215 -1.09 -28.32 -12.19
N ILE A 216 -1.77 -28.56 -11.06
CA ILE A 216 -1.97 -27.56 -9.99
C ILE A 216 -0.61 -27.18 -9.40
N LEU A 217 0.20 -28.18 -9.01
CA LEU A 217 1.51 -27.94 -8.40
C LEU A 217 2.44 -27.14 -9.33
N LYS A 218 2.58 -27.60 -10.60
CA LYS A 218 3.39 -26.87 -11.59
C LYS A 218 2.90 -25.43 -11.80
N THR A 219 1.58 -25.20 -11.81
CA THR A 219 1.01 -23.86 -11.97
C THR A 219 1.37 -22.97 -10.79
N LEU A 220 1.27 -23.46 -9.56
CA LEU A 220 1.63 -22.70 -8.37
C LEU A 220 3.13 -22.36 -8.38
N ILE A 221 4.00 -23.35 -8.62
CA ILE A 221 5.47 -23.14 -8.67
C ILE A 221 5.83 -22.12 -9.75
N PHE A 222 5.35 -22.33 -10.98
CA PHE A 222 5.65 -21.41 -12.09
C PHE A 222 5.16 -20.00 -11.81
N SER A 223 3.93 -19.85 -11.30
CA SER A 223 3.37 -18.54 -10.94
C SER A 223 4.19 -17.86 -9.86
N THR A 224 4.63 -18.59 -8.84
CA THR A 224 5.47 -18.05 -7.75
C THR A 224 6.82 -17.57 -8.28
N ILE A 225 7.46 -18.34 -9.19
CA ILE A 225 8.72 -17.91 -9.83
C ILE A 225 8.52 -16.59 -10.60
N ILE A 226 7.45 -16.49 -11.39
CA ILE A 226 7.14 -15.25 -12.14
C ILE A 226 6.89 -14.08 -11.17
N ILE A 227 6.17 -14.30 -10.07
CA ILE A 227 5.94 -13.26 -9.05
C ILE A 227 7.28 -12.78 -8.49
N ILE A 228 8.12 -13.70 -8.00
CA ILE A 228 9.42 -13.37 -7.41
C ILE A 228 10.25 -12.57 -8.41
N LEU A 229 10.44 -13.07 -9.62
CA LEU A 229 11.25 -12.40 -10.63
C LEU A 229 10.69 -11.01 -11.01
N SER A 230 9.37 -10.84 -11.00
CA SER A 230 8.73 -9.56 -11.36
C SER A 230 8.84 -8.49 -10.29
N VAL A 231 9.11 -8.84 -9.03
CA VAL A 231 9.21 -7.88 -7.91
C VAL A 231 10.65 -7.62 -7.47
N LEU A 232 11.66 -8.27 -8.08
CA LEU A 232 13.08 -8.11 -7.72
C LEU A 232 13.54 -6.67 -7.78
N PHE A 233 13.02 -5.86 -8.71
CA PHE A 233 13.40 -4.45 -8.89
C PHE A 233 13.09 -3.59 -7.66
N PHE A 234 12.22 -4.03 -6.77
CA PHE A 234 11.87 -3.36 -5.52
C PHE A 234 12.48 -4.07 -4.31
N GLU A 235 12.29 -5.40 -4.20
CA GLU A 235 12.69 -6.17 -3.02
C GLU A 235 14.22 -6.25 -2.84
N ILE A 236 14.96 -6.44 -3.92
CA ILE A 236 16.44 -6.57 -3.82
C ILE A 236 17.12 -5.24 -3.47
N PRO A 237 16.79 -4.10 -4.11
CA PRO A 237 17.30 -2.80 -3.67
C PRO A 237 16.94 -2.46 -2.23
N LEU A 238 15.73 -2.80 -1.77
CA LEU A 238 15.34 -2.63 -0.36
C LEU A 238 16.29 -3.41 0.57
N LEU A 239 16.59 -4.67 0.25
CA LEU A 239 17.53 -5.49 1.02
C LEU A 239 18.98 -4.96 0.91
N GLU A 240 19.35 -4.42 -0.25
CA GLU A 240 20.67 -3.78 -0.46
C GLU A 240 20.81 -2.53 0.42
N GLN A 241 19.79 -1.69 0.53
CA GLN A 241 19.77 -0.56 1.47
C GLN A 241 19.91 -1.05 2.91
N LYS A 242 19.08 -2.02 3.32
CA LYS A 242 19.12 -2.62 4.66
C LYS A 242 20.52 -3.13 5.05
N SER A 243 21.30 -3.63 4.09
CA SER A 243 22.66 -4.13 4.32
C SER A 243 23.72 -3.04 4.32
N SER A 244 23.42 -1.81 3.90
CA SER A 244 24.39 -0.74 3.71
C SER A 244 24.49 0.21 4.90
N ALA A 245 23.41 0.40 5.64
CA ALA A 245 23.33 1.20 6.86
C ALA A 245 22.18 0.72 7.73
N ASP A 246 22.14 1.20 8.96
CA ASP A 246 21.03 0.94 9.88
C ASP A 246 19.95 2.01 9.66
N TYR A 247 18.75 1.60 9.28
CA TYR A 247 17.59 2.48 9.04
C TYR A 247 16.50 2.20 10.07
N GLU A 248 15.82 3.24 10.55
CA GLU A 248 14.81 3.13 11.61
C GLU A 248 13.71 2.12 11.26
N VAL A 249 13.26 2.07 10.01
CA VAL A 249 12.22 1.13 9.55
C VAL A 249 12.56 -0.34 9.79
N PHE A 250 13.84 -0.69 9.91
CA PHE A 250 14.29 -2.07 10.17
C PHE A 250 14.57 -2.36 11.65
N ARG A 251 14.38 -1.38 12.53
CA ARG A 251 14.62 -1.51 13.98
C ARG A 251 13.36 -1.95 14.71
N TYR A 252 13.05 -3.23 14.62
CA TYR A 252 11.82 -3.83 15.16
C TYR A 252 11.56 -3.57 16.65
N GLY A 253 12.59 -3.30 17.46
CA GLY A 253 12.46 -3.16 18.91
C GLY A 253 11.94 -1.81 19.39
N LYS A 254 12.07 -0.73 18.62
CA LYS A 254 11.64 0.62 19.02
C LYS A 254 10.25 0.97 18.52
N MET A 255 9.99 0.78 17.23
CA MET A 255 8.74 1.20 16.60
C MET A 255 7.61 0.16 16.74
N TYR A 256 7.98 -1.13 16.92
CA TYR A 256 7.05 -2.26 16.96
C TYR A 256 7.25 -3.08 18.23
N SER A 257 7.38 -2.42 19.36
CA SER A 257 7.48 -3.12 20.65
C SER A 257 6.18 -3.87 20.94
N ARG A 258 6.28 -4.96 21.71
CA ARG A 258 5.11 -5.74 22.15
C ARG A 258 4.08 -4.89 22.88
N SER A 259 4.55 -3.94 23.70
CA SER A 259 3.69 -2.97 24.39
C SER A 259 2.97 -2.04 23.41
N SER A 260 3.66 -1.52 22.38
CA SER A 260 3.05 -0.68 21.35
C SER A 260 1.96 -1.43 20.59
N VAL A 261 2.25 -2.63 20.08
CA VAL A 261 1.25 -3.46 19.37
C VAL A 261 0.05 -3.77 20.26
N PHE A 262 0.27 -4.05 21.55
CA PHE A 262 -0.82 -4.32 22.49
C PHE A 262 -1.66 -3.07 22.78
N MET A 263 -1.06 -1.90 22.90
CA MET A 263 -1.80 -0.63 23.11
C MET A 263 -2.73 -0.29 21.96
N HIS A 264 -2.39 -0.70 20.73
CA HIS A 264 -3.23 -0.52 19.54
C HIS A 264 -4.21 -1.69 19.30
N ALA A 265 -4.26 -2.70 20.18
CA ALA A 265 -5.25 -3.76 20.08
C ALA A 265 -6.61 -3.25 20.56
N LEU A 266 -7.66 -3.56 19.80
CA LEU A 266 -9.00 -3.06 20.07
C LEU A 266 -9.61 -3.68 21.32
N HIS A 267 -10.39 -2.93 22.03
CA HIS A 267 -11.33 -3.51 22.97
C HIS A 267 -12.52 -4.14 22.20
N PRO A 268 -13.05 -5.30 22.63
CA PRO A 268 -14.12 -6.00 21.89
C PRO A 268 -15.34 -5.15 21.56
N TRP A 269 -15.74 -4.21 22.43
CA TRP A 269 -16.89 -3.34 22.20
C TRP A 269 -16.66 -2.32 21.06
N GLN A 270 -15.39 -1.94 20.77
CA GLN A 270 -15.07 -1.03 19.66
C GLN A 270 -15.46 -1.63 18.31
N LEU A 271 -15.43 -2.95 18.18
CA LEU A 271 -15.87 -3.64 16.96
C LEU A 271 -17.38 -3.50 16.68
N LEU A 272 -18.17 -3.18 17.70
CA LEU A 272 -19.61 -3.01 17.63
C LEU A 272 -20.04 -1.53 17.64
N SER A 273 -19.16 -0.64 18.09
CA SER A 273 -19.42 0.79 18.27
C SER A 273 -18.59 1.65 17.34
N SER A 274 -19.12 2.81 16.98
CA SER A 274 -18.37 3.85 16.25
C SER A 274 -17.44 4.69 17.13
N HIS A 275 -17.45 4.47 18.46
CA HIS A 275 -16.60 5.21 19.40
C HIS A 275 -15.27 4.50 19.61
N THR A 276 -14.21 5.27 19.58
CA THR A 276 -12.87 4.81 19.89
C THR A 276 -12.38 5.41 21.21
N SER A 277 -11.48 4.70 21.87
CA SER A 277 -10.82 5.14 23.09
C SER A 277 -9.34 4.72 23.04
N GLY A 278 -8.51 5.36 23.84
CA GLY A 278 -7.08 5.05 23.89
C GLY A 278 -6.25 5.86 22.91
N VAL A 279 -5.14 5.29 22.45
CA VAL A 279 -4.13 5.98 21.60
C VAL A 279 -4.66 6.34 20.21
N ASP A 280 -5.66 5.60 19.72
CA ASP A 280 -6.27 5.80 18.40
C ASP A 280 -7.60 6.58 18.50
N ASN A 281 -7.69 7.50 19.45
CA ASN A 281 -8.91 8.30 19.66
C ASN A 281 -9.25 9.13 18.41
N GLY A 282 -10.55 9.17 18.08
CA GLY A 282 -11.05 9.85 16.86
C GLY A 282 -11.15 8.95 15.63
N MET A 283 -10.61 7.73 15.66
CA MET A 283 -10.81 6.72 14.61
C MET A 283 -11.97 5.78 14.95
N TYR A 284 -12.62 5.18 13.95
CA TYR A 284 -13.73 4.27 14.11
C TYR A 284 -13.41 2.87 13.58
N PHE A 285 -13.01 1.97 14.48
CA PHE A 285 -12.59 0.60 14.16
C PHE A 285 -13.76 -0.40 14.36
N CYS A 286 -14.87 -0.19 13.68
CA CYS A 286 -16.03 -1.08 13.82
C CYS A 286 -16.29 -1.90 12.55
N ILE A 287 -16.97 -3.04 12.75
CA ILE A 287 -17.41 -3.93 11.66
C ILE A 287 -18.50 -3.24 10.83
N GLY A 288 -19.36 -2.48 11.48
CA GLY A 288 -20.49 -1.78 10.87
C GLY A 288 -21.81 -2.52 11.04
N LEU A 289 -22.83 -1.76 11.44
CA LEU A 289 -24.18 -2.28 11.73
C LEU A 289 -24.79 -3.07 10.56
N PRO A 290 -24.69 -2.65 9.28
CA PRO A 290 -25.24 -3.42 8.17
C PRO A 290 -24.65 -4.83 8.06
N ILE A 291 -23.34 -4.97 8.23
CA ILE A 291 -22.67 -6.28 8.21
C ILE A 291 -23.13 -7.13 9.39
N LEU A 292 -23.22 -6.56 10.60
CA LEU A 292 -23.64 -7.27 11.80
C LEU A 292 -25.08 -7.80 11.67
N ILE A 293 -26.01 -7.00 11.15
CA ILE A 293 -27.39 -7.43 10.88
C ILE A 293 -27.41 -8.59 9.89
N CYS A 294 -26.62 -8.51 8.82
CA CYS A 294 -26.51 -9.59 7.84
C CYS A 294 -25.90 -10.87 8.45
N LEU A 295 -24.96 -10.76 9.39
CA LEU A 295 -24.42 -11.92 10.10
C LEU A 295 -25.48 -12.54 11.03
N LEU A 296 -26.23 -11.74 11.78
CA LEU A 296 -27.29 -12.23 12.67
C LEU A 296 -28.40 -12.98 11.92
N SER A 297 -28.66 -12.65 10.65
CA SER A 297 -29.62 -13.39 9.82
C SER A 297 -29.25 -14.87 9.63
N TYR A 298 -28.01 -15.28 9.97
CA TYR A 298 -27.57 -16.67 10.00
C TYR A 298 -28.50 -17.57 10.82
N VAL A 299 -29.05 -17.08 11.94
CA VAL A 299 -29.96 -17.82 12.80
C VAL A 299 -31.16 -18.36 12.00
N ILE A 300 -31.64 -17.56 11.03
CA ILE A 300 -32.80 -17.90 10.18
C ILE A 300 -32.37 -18.81 9.03
N VAL A 301 -31.22 -18.47 8.36
CA VAL A 301 -30.88 -19.08 7.08
C VAL A 301 -29.97 -20.32 7.18
N LYS A 302 -29.42 -20.64 8.35
CA LYS A 302 -28.43 -21.73 8.54
C LYS A 302 -28.86 -23.09 7.94
N LYS A 303 -30.17 -23.41 7.95
CA LYS A 303 -30.69 -24.66 7.38
C LYS A 303 -30.83 -24.62 5.85
N TYR A 304 -30.77 -23.44 5.25
CA TYR A 304 -31.00 -23.22 3.83
C TYR A 304 -29.69 -22.92 3.07
N ILE A 305 -28.54 -22.91 3.78
CA ILE A 305 -27.22 -22.73 3.14
C ILE A 305 -26.92 -23.96 2.27
N PRO A 306 -26.74 -23.80 0.94
CA PRO A 306 -26.47 -24.89 0.03
C PRO A 306 -25.22 -25.69 0.45
N LEU A 307 -25.24 -27.01 0.24
CA LEU A 307 -24.10 -27.89 0.57
C LEU A 307 -22.81 -27.43 -0.13
N GLU A 308 -22.92 -26.98 -1.36
CA GLU A 308 -21.83 -26.45 -2.17
C GLU A 308 -21.16 -25.20 -1.57
N TYR A 309 -21.89 -24.43 -0.74
CA TYR A 309 -21.34 -23.24 -0.08
C TYR A 309 -20.65 -23.57 1.24
N LYS A 310 -20.94 -24.71 1.89
CA LYS A 310 -20.52 -25.00 3.26
C LYS A 310 -19.00 -24.92 3.48
N SER A 311 -18.21 -25.38 2.52
CA SER A 311 -16.74 -25.41 2.65
C SER A 311 -16.15 -24.00 2.74
N PHE A 312 -16.42 -23.15 1.75
CA PHE A 312 -15.87 -21.79 1.76
C PHE A 312 -16.58 -20.88 2.78
N TYR A 313 -17.87 -21.12 3.04
CA TYR A 313 -18.60 -20.44 4.12
C TYR A 313 -17.89 -20.67 5.47
N LYS A 314 -17.61 -21.94 5.80
CA LYS A 314 -16.89 -22.30 7.03
C LYS A 314 -15.50 -21.66 7.07
N PHE A 315 -14.78 -21.68 5.97
CA PHE A 315 -13.45 -21.05 5.87
C PHE A 315 -13.51 -19.55 6.20
N PHE A 316 -14.36 -18.78 5.51
CA PHE A 316 -14.47 -17.34 5.75
C PHE A 316 -15.07 -17.03 7.13
N ALA A 317 -15.97 -17.85 7.66
CA ALA A 317 -16.49 -17.68 9.01
C ALA A 317 -15.38 -17.86 10.06
N ILE A 318 -14.61 -18.94 9.97
CA ILE A 318 -13.47 -19.20 10.89
C ILE A 318 -12.42 -18.11 10.75
N LEU A 319 -12.01 -17.77 9.53
CA LEU A 319 -11.03 -16.72 9.28
C LEU A 319 -11.49 -15.37 9.85
N GLY A 320 -12.77 -15.00 9.64
CA GLY A 320 -13.33 -13.79 10.18
C GLY A 320 -13.34 -13.77 11.71
N ILE A 321 -13.73 -14.88 12.37
CA ILE A 321 -13.73 -14.98 13.83
C ILE A 321 -12.30 -14.93 14.39
N VAL A 322 -11.37 -15.69 13.81
CA VAL A 322 -9.97 -15.72 14.26
C VAL A 322 -9.34 -14.33 14.14
N THR A 323 -9.49 -13.68 12.99
CA THR A 323 -8.94 -12.32 12.79
C THR A 323 -9.63 -11.29 13.68
N THR A 324 -10.92 -11.47 14.01
CA THR A 324 -11.64 -10.64 14.98
C THR A 324 -11.01 -10.75 16.38
N ILE A 325 -10.75 -11.96 16.85
CA ILE A 325 -10.09 -12.18 18.15
C ILE A 325 -8.68 -11.56 18.10
N MET A 326 -7.93 -11.81 17.03
CA MET A 326 -6.57 -11.28 16.86
C MET A 326 -6.53 -9.74 16.78
N SER A 327 -7.58 -9.08 16.33
CA SER A 327 -7.63 -7.61 16.30
C SER A 327 -7.83 -6.98 17.68
N THR A 328 -8.17 -7.77 18.69
CA THR A 328 -8.50 -7.31 20.03
C THR A 328 -7.41 -7.60 21.07
N ALA A 329 -7.51 -6.92 22.21
CA ALA A 329 -6.67 -7.16 23.38
C ALA A 329 -6.87 -8.55 24.04
N LEU A 330 -7.87 -9.33 23.59
CA LEU A 330 -8.03 -10.72 24.03
C LEU A 330 -6.98 -11.65 23.45
N PHE A 331 -6.34 -11.25 22.34
CA PHE A 331 -5.30 -12.05 21.71
C PHE A 331 -3.93 -11.77 22.36
N PRO A 332 -3.15 -12.80 22.73
CA PRO A 332 -1.90 -12.63 23.47
C PRO A 332 -0.74 -12.21 22.55
N TRP A 333 -0.76 -11.02 22.01
CA TRP A 333 0.26 -10.46 21.13
C TRP A 333 1.68 -10.53 21.73
N PHE A 334 1.77 -10.45 23.06
CA PHE A 334 3.04 -10.50 23.78
C PHE A 334 3.76 -11.86 23.74
N LEU A 335 3.06 -12.93 23.34
CA LEU A 335 3.64 -14.29 23.16
C LEU A 335 4.20 -14.53 21.76
N LEU A 336 3.93 -13.63 20.80
CA LEU A 336 4.32 -13.85 19.41
C LEU A 336 5.80 -13.52 19.16
N PRO A 337 6.44 -14.18 18.16
CA PRO A 337 7.75 -13.81 17.67
C PRO A 337 7.76 -12.36 17.14
N ASP A 338 8.88 -11.66 17.32
CA ASP A 338 9.01 -10.24 16.96
C ASP A 338 8.71 -9.97 15.47
N ILE A 339 8.99 -10.91 14.58
CA ILE A 339 8.63 -10.81 13.15
C ILE A 339 7.13 -10.57 12.91
N LEU A 340 6.24 -11.07 13.77
CA LEU A 340 4.80 -10.89 13.65
C LEU A 340 4.34 -9.54 14.22
N LEU A 341 5.18 -8.87 15.02
CA LEU A 341 4.92 -7.52 15.49
C LEU A 341 5.01 -6.48 14.35
N MET A 342 5.53 -6.86 13.18
CA MET A 342 5.48 -6.05 11.96
C MET A 342 4.07 -5.65 11.56
N ILE A 343 3.03 -6.30 12.09
CA ILE A 343 1.65 -5.87 11.89
C ILE A 343 1.42 -4.43 12.40
N GLN A 344 2.23 -3.94 13.34
CA GLN A 344 2.18 -2.64 14.01
C GLN A 344 0.88 -2.43 14.79
N PHE A 345 -0.24 -2.55 14.11
CA PHE A 345 -1.58 -2.27 14.60
C PHE A 345 -2.49 -3.48 14.38
N PRO A 346 -2.92 -4.19 15.44
CA PRO A 346 -3.83 -5.34 15.32
C PRO A 346 -5.14 -5.02 14.60
N TRP A 347 -5.63 -3.78 14.69
CA TRP A 347 -6.84 -3.34 14.01
C TRP A 347 -6.73 -3.35 12.47
N ARG A 348 -5.52 -3.45 11.87
CA ARG A 348 -5.36 -3.68 10.42
C ARG A 348 -6.01 -4.98 9.93
N LEU A 349 -6.21 -5.94 10.83
CA LEU A 349 -6.97 -7.17 10.53
C LEU A 349 -8.43 -6.89 10.19
N LEU A 350 -8.98 -5.70 10.49
CA LEU A 350 -10.32 -5.29 10.06
C LEU A 350 -10.48 -5.37 8.53
N SER A 351 -9.43 -5.18 7.74
CA SER A 351 -9.48 -5.39 6.29
C SER A 351 -9.91 -6.82 5.91
N ILE A 352 -9.45 -7.81 6.66
CA ILE A 352 -9.80 -9.23 6.47
C ILE A 352 -11.16 -9.55 7.12
N ILE A 353 -11.43 -9.00 8.30
CA ILE A 353 -12.72 -9.17 9.00
C ILE A 353 -13.86 -8.69 8.10
N ILE A 354 -13.73 -7.49 7.54
CA ILE A 354 -14.72 -6.91 6.63
C ILE A 354 -14.87 -7.73 5.36
N LEU A 355 -13.76 -8.20 4.77
CA LEU A 355 -13.79 -9.11 3.63
C LEU A 355 -14.61 -10.36 3.94
N CYS A 356 -14.27 -11.07 5.01
CA CYS A 356 -14.92 -12.31 5.41
C CYS A 356 -16.42 -12.09 5.73
N PHE A 357 -16.70 -11.09 6.52
CA PHE A 357 -18.06 -10.85 6.99
C PHE A 357 -18.97 -10.22 5.93
N SER A 358 -18.43 -9.48 4.97
CA SER A 358 -19.18 -9.06 3.78
C SER A 358 -19.55 -10.26 2.88
N ILE A 359 -18.68 -11.26 2.77
CA ILE A 359 -18.98 -12.50 2.03
C ILE A 359 -20.09 -13.28 2.75
N ILE A 360 -19.92 -13.55 4.05
CA ILE A 360 -20.87 -14.31 4.87
C ILE A 360 -22.22 -13.59 4.95
N GLY A 361 -22.19 -12.28 5.25
CA GLY A 361 -23.38 -11.45 5.34
C GLY A 361 -24.12 -11.38 4.00
N GLY A 362 -23.39 -11.27 2.89
CA GLY A 362 -23.99 -11.30 1.55
C GLY A 362 -24.66 -12.63 1.21
N ILE A 363 -24.07 -13.76 1.62
CA ILE A 363 -24.68 -15.08 1.46
C ILE A 363 -25.95 -15.18 2.32
N ASN A 364 -25.87 -14.82 3.59
CA ASN A 364 -26.99 -14.89 4.50
C ASN A 364 -28.15 -14.03 4.03
N LEU A 365 -27.90 -12.75 3.71
CA LEU A 365 -28.96 -11.85 3.25
C LEU A 365 -29.51 -12.27 1.88
N GLY A 366 -28.65 -12.75 0.96
CA GLY A 366 -29.12 -13.25 -0.33
C GLY A 366 -30.07 -14.44 -0.20
N ILE A 367 -29.73 -15.42 0.65
CA ILE A 367 -30.61 -16.57 0.93
C ILE A 367 -31.90 -16.11 1.62
N LEU A 368 -31.83 -15.17 2.58
CA LEU A 368 -32.98 -14.62 3.25
C LEU A 368 -33.95 -13.95 2.27
N ILE A 369 -33.42 -13.16 1.33
CA ILE A 369 -34.20 -12.52 0.27
C ILE A 369 -34.89 -13.57 -0.60
N ASP A 370 -34.15 -14.60 -1.02
CA ASP A 370 -34.71 -15.68 -1.85
C ASP A 370 -35.82 -16.43 -1.11
N LEU A 371 -35.68 -16.67 0.21
CA LEU A 371 -36.74 -17.25 1.07
C LEU A 371 -37.97 -16.36 1.17
N ILE A 372 -37.80 -15.04 1.32
CA ILE A 372 -38.93 -14.09 1.36
C ILE A 372 -39.66 -14.10 0.02
N ILE A 373 -38.92 -13.99 -1.09
CA ILE A 373 -39.48 -13.96 -2.45
C ILE A 373 -40.25 -15.27 -2.75
N SER A 374 -39.73 -16.42 -2.31
CA SER A 374 -40.36 -17.73 -2.56
C SER A 374 -41.73 -17.88 -1.88
N LYS A 375 -41.97 -17.16 -0.80
CA LYS A 375 -43.29 -17.16 -0.09
C LYS A 375 -44.32 -16.25 -0.73
N ILE A 376 -43.94 -15.37 -1.64
CA ILE A 376 -44.82 -14.39 -2.28
C ILE A 376 -45.37 -14.95 -3.58
N LYS A 377 -46.65 -15.28 -3.61
CA LYS A 377 -47.33 -15.85 -4.78
C LYS A 377 -47.60 -14.82 -5.91
N ASN A 378 -47.79 -13.55 -5.55
CA ASN A 378 -48.17 -12.50 -6.52
C ASN A 378 -46.96 -11.69 -7.02
N ARG A 379 -46.78 -11.65 -8.34
CA ARG A 379 -45.69 -10.86 -8.98
C ARG A 379 -45.76 -9.34 -8.70
N LYS A 380 -46.95 -8.77 -8.50
CA LYS A 380 -47.09 -7.35 -8.12
C LYS A 380 -46.46 -7.08 -6.74
N ASN A 381 -46.65 -8.01 -5.78
CA ASN A 381 -46.07 -7.88 -4.44
C ASN A 381 -44.56 -8.02 -4.44
N ILE A 382 -43.99 -8.81 -5.37
CA ILE A 382 -42.52 -8.89 -5.56
C ILE A 382 -41.97 -7.54 -6.03
N LYS A 383 -42.65 -6.85 -6.96
CA LYS A 383 -42.25 -5.51 -7.39
C LYS A 383 -42.34 -4.50 -6.27
N LEU A 384 -43.33 -4.62 -5.37
CA LEU A 384 -43.49 -3.74 -4.21
C LEU A 384 -42.30 -3.85 -3.23
N LEU A 385 -41.64 -5.02 -3.14
CA LEU A 385 -40.42 -5.20 -2.34
C LEU A 385 -39.21 -4.38 -2.82
N THR A 386 -39.19 -3.90 -4.07
CA THR A 386 -38.09 -3.06 -4.55
C THR A 386 -37.99 -1.76 -3.75
N ILE A 387 -39.09 -1.21 -3.24
CA ILE A 387 -39.11 0.03 -2.45
C ILE A 387 -38.36 -0.14 -1.12
N PRO A 388 -38.75 -1.11 -0.23
CA PRO A 388 -38.02 -1.30 1.03
C PRO A 388 -36.55 -1.68 0.81
N PHE A 389 -36.20 -2.44 -0.23
CA PHE A 389 -34.80 -2.73 -0.54
C PHE A 389 -34.02 -1.47 -0.96
N LEU A 390 -34.64 -0.58 -1.73
CA LEU A 390 -34.04 0.71 -2.08
C LEU A 390 -33.85 1.60 -0.84
N ILE A 391 -34.83 1.64 0.04
CA ILE A 391 -34.74 2.39 1.31
C ILE A 391 -33.59 1.84 2.16
N ILE A 392 -33.49 0.52 2.34
CA ILE A 392 -32.42 -0.12 3.10
C ILE A 392 -31.06 0.20 2.47
N TYR A 393 -30.96 0.14 1.14
CA TYR A 393 -29.73 0.49 0.43
C TYR A 393 -29.32 1.95 0.68
N ILE A 394 -30.26 2.90 0.60
CA ILE A 394 -30.02 4.32 0.89
C ILE A 394 -29.56 4.48 2.35
N LEU A 395 -30.23 3.82 3.29
CA LEU A 395 -29.86 3.88 4.72
C LEU A 395 -28.44 3.34 4.97
N ILE A 396 -28.04 2.26 4.29
CA ILE A 396 -26.68 1.73 4.36
C ILE A 396 -25.67 2.77 3.83
N CYS A 397 -25.98 3.42 2.71
CA CYS A 397 -25.10 4.45 2.16
C CYS A 397 -24.98 5.67 3.09
N LEU A 398 -26.11 6.15 3.64
CA LEU A 398 -26.13 7.27 4.57
C LEU A 398 -25.37 6.94 5.87
N TYR A 399 -25.59 5.75 6.43
CA TYR A 399 -24.82 5.26 7.57
C TYR A 399 -23.31 5.28 7.30
N SER A 400 -22.89 4.83 6.13
CA SER A 400 -21.47 4.83 5.78
C SER A 400 -20.90 6.25 5.62
N LEU A 401 -21.67 7.15 5.01
CA LEU A 401 -21.27 8.55 4.82
C LEU A 401 -21.24 9.34 6.13
N SER A 402 -22.05 8.98 7.14
CA SER A 402 -22.04 9.67 8.44
C SER A 402 -20.69 9.59 9.16
N PHE A 403 -19.85 8.59 8.86
CA PHE A 403 -18.50 8.49 9.41
C PHE A 403 -17.52 9.55 8.87
N VAL A 404 -17.87 10.18 7.76
CA VAL A 404 -17.01 11.15 7.04
C VAL A 404 -17.68 12.51 6.86
N GLU A 405 -18.78 12.75 7.55
CA GLU A 405 -19.56 13.99 7.43
C GLU A 405 -18.79 15.21 7.95
N ASN A 406 -18.12 15.05 9.08
CA ASN A 406 -17.46 16.14 9.82
C ASN A 406 -15.97 16.31 9.45
N LEU A 407 -15.53 15.77 8.31
CA LEU A 407 -14.15 15.93 7.88
C LEU A 407 -13.90 17.34 7.36
N ASP A 408 -12.80 17.92 7.80
CA ASP A 408 -12.33 19.23 7.34
C ASP A 408 -11.62 19.09 6.00
N PHE A 409 -12.16 19.75 4.96
CA PHE A 409 -11.56 19.78 3.64
C PHE A 409 -10.86 21.12 3.45
N LYS A 410 -9.53 21.09 3.39
CA LYS A 410 -8.71 22.27 3.18
C LYS A 410 -8.61 22.59 1.68
N ASP A 411 -8.93 23.82 1.33
CA ASP A 411 -8.73 24.32 -0.04
C ASP A 411 -7.27 24.76 -0.20
N VAL A 412 -6.46 23.83 -0.66
CA VAL A 412 -5.03 24.00 -0.91
C VAL A 412 -4.73 23.63 -2.35
N ASP A 413 -3.66 24.17 -2.90
CA ASP A 413 -3.18 23.86 -4.24
C ASP A 413 -1.84 23.09 -4.20
N ASN A 414 -1.26 22.83 -5.37
CA ASN A 414 0.02 22.12 -5.45
C ASN A 414 1.17 22.89 -4.76
N SER A 415 1.11 24.23 -4.70
CA SER A 415 2.19 25.05 -4.12
C SER A 415 2.36 24.76 -2.63
N HIS A 416 1.26 24.45 -1.93
CA HIS A 416 1.29 24.06 -0.52
C HIS A 416 2.24 22.88 -0.23
N TYR A 417 2.36 21.96 -1.20
CA TYR A 417 3.20 20.76 -1.07
C TYR A 417 4.60 20.90 -1.67
N THR A 418 4.89 22.05 -2.29
CA THR A 418 6.21 22.39 -2.86
C THR A 418 7.03 23.33 -1.98
N GLU A 419 6.42 23.87 -0.92
CA GLU A 419 7.13 24.67 0.08
C GLU A 419 8.29 23.91 0.72
N LYS A 420 9.27 24.68 1.21
CA LYS A 420 10.44 24.11 1.89
C LYS A 420 9.99 23.30 3.10
N GLU A 421 10.45 22.07 3.14
CA GLU A 421 10.20 21.17 4.26
C GLU A 421 10.98 21.63 5.50
N ILE A 422 10.27 21.80 6.63
CA ILE A 422 10.87 22.16 7.91
C ILE A 422 10.86 20.90 8.78
N ILE A 423 12.01 20.55 9.33
CA ILE A 423 12.14 19.47 10.30
C ILE A 423 11.86 20.05 11.68
N ASP A 424 10.80 19.56 12.33
CA ASP A 424 10.52 19.86 13.72
C ASP A 424 11.26 18.87 14.63
N THR A 425 12.35 19.33 15.24
CA THR A 425 13.19 18.51 16.09
C THR A 425 12.50 18.06 17.37
N ASN A 426 11.50 18.82 17.88
CA ASN A 426 10.74 18.46 19.07
C ASN A 426 9.85 17.24 18.83
N TYR A 427 9.27 17.15 17.63
CA TYR A 427 8.40 16.04 17.24
C TYR A 427 9.12 14.95 16.43
N LYS A 428 10.40 15.16 16.05
CA LYS A 428 11.16 14.28 15.15
C LYS A 428 10.40 13.95 13.85
N VAL A 429 9.69 14.92 13.31
CA VAL A 429 8.80 14.81 12.15
C VAL A 429 9.11 15.95 11.20
N SER A 430 9.15 15.66 9.91
CA SER A 430 9.13 16.71 8.91
C SER A 430 7.70 17.02 8.49
N ARG A 431 7.44 18.25 8.06
CA ARG A 431 6.08 18.74 7.76
C ARG A 431 5.36 17.91 6.68
N TYR A 432 6.09 17.33 5.73
CA TYR A 432 5.52 16.60 4.58
C TYR A 432 6.15 15.23 4.31
N SER A 433 7.32 14.92 4.84
CA SER A 433 7.83 13.56 4.92
C SER A 433 7.39 13.00 6.25
N SER A 434 6.54 11.99 6.26
CA SER A 434 6.18 11.35 7.52
C SER A 434 7.43 10.95 8.29
N PHE A 435 7.20 10.55 9.49
CA PHE A 435 8.15 9.96 10.41
C PHE A 435 9.48 9.54 9.77
N LEU A 436 10.59 9.75 10.43
CA LEU A 436 11.96 9.54 9.96
C LEU A 436 12.32 8.06 9.65
N GLU A 437 11.32 7.24 9.28
CA GLU A 437 11.46 5.77 9.17
C GLU A 437 12.54 5.33 8.18
N TYR A 438 12.75 6.13 7.12
CA TYR A 438 13.74 5.79 6.08
C TYR A 438 15.02 6.59 6.21
N TRP A 439 15.21 7.28 7.33
CA TRP A 439 16.48 7.93 7.64
C TRP A 439 17.51 6.92 8.17
N PRO A 440 18.79 7.12 7.85
CA PRO A 440 19.87 6.46 8.56
C PRO A 440 19.76 6.71 10.05
N GLN A 441 20.02 5.70 10.87
CA GLN A 441 19.89 5.83 12.32
C GLN A 441 20.82 6.92 12.88
N LYS A 442 22.03 7.03 12.36
CA LYS A 442 22.97 8.08 12.76
C LYS A 442 22.42 9.49 12.49
N ALA A 443 21.65 9.66 11.41
CA ALA A 443 20.98 10.94 11.12
C ALA A 443 19.87 11.25 12.14
N ILE A 444 19.17 10.23 12.64
CA ILE A 444 18.18 10.38 13.71
C ILE A 444 18.87 10.69 15.04
N ASP A 445 19.97 10.02 15.33
CA ASP A 445 20.75 10.25 16.55
C ASP A 445 21.39 11.66 16.55
N SER A 446 21.63 12.23 15.37
CA SER A 446 22.15 13.58 15.13
C SER A 446 21.10 14.55 14.56
N ILE A 447 19.83 14.40 14.94
CA ILE A 447 18.70 15.10 14.29
C ILE A 447 18.84 16.62 14.32
N ASP A 448 19.37 17.19 15.41
CA ASP A 448 19.56 18.65 15.52
C ASP A 448 20.61 19.17 14.53
N TYR A 449 21.68 18.40 14.30
CA TYR A 449 22.67 18.70 13.28
C TYR A 449 22.08 18.63 11.87
N VAL A 450 21.36 17.57 11.57
CA VAL A 450 20.75 17.35 10.25
C VAL A 450 19.66 18.39 9.95
N ALA A 451 18.84 18.72 10.93
CA ALA A 451 17.76 19.72 10.79
C ALA A 451 18.29 21.13 10.55
N ASN A 452 19.43 21.48 11.16
CA ASN A 452 20.03 22.80 11.05
C ASN A 452 21.19 22.85 10.03
N HIS A 453 21.37 21.78 9.23
CA HIS A 453 22.43 21.69 8.25
C HIS A 453 22.30 22.80 7.18
N ASP A 454 23.37 23.51 6.92
CA ASP A 454 23.43 24.66 6.00
C ASP A 454 23.42 24.26 4.51
N ASN A 455 23.33 22.97 4.22
CA ASN A 455 23.40 22.37 2.88
C ASN A 455 24.72 22.57 2.15
N LYS A 456 25.82 22.78 2.89
CA LYS A 456 27.19 22.90 2.37
C LYS A 456 28.02 21.67 2.68
N ILE A 457 29.16 21.59 2.00
CA ILE A 457 30.17 20.57 2.27
C ILE A 457 30.92 20.94 3.55
N HIS A 458 31.04 19.98 4.48
CA HIS A 458 31.81 20.14 5.70
C HIS A 458 33.10 19.34 5.64
N ILE A 459 34.23 19.96 6.00
CA ILE A 459 35.51 19.29 6.14
C ILE A 459 35.58 18.67 7.54
N LEU A 460 35.55 17.33 7.61
CA LEU A 460 35.62 16.61 8.89
C LEU A 460 37.08 16.41 9.36
N SER A 461 38.00 16.21 8.42
CA SER A 461 39.45 16.11 8.69
C SER A 461 40.27 16.54 7.48
N GLY A 462 41.52 16.86 7.71
CA GLY A 462 42.42 17.37 6.66
C GLY A 462 42.16 18.84 6.31
N ASN A 463 42.71 19.30 5.20
CA ASN A 463 42.56 20.66 4.69
C ASN A 463 42.31 20.64 3.18
N THR A 464 41.42 21.51 2.72
CA THR A 464 41.19 21.78 1.30
C THR A 464 40.46 23.12 1.12
N ILE A 465 40.59 23.71 -0.07
CA ILE A 465 39.81 24.88 -0.45
C ILE A 465 38.68 24.40 -1.35
N ILE A 466 37.45 24.59 -0.87
CA ILE A 466 36.23 24.28 -1.61
C ILE A 466 35.83 25.54 -2.38
N SER A 467 35.58 25.40 -3.67
CA SER A 467 35.14 26.49 -4.54
C SER A 467 34.08 26.00 -5.53
N ASN A 468 33.33 26.94 -6.12
CA ASN A 468 32.28 26.66 -7.09
C ASN A 468 31.24 25.65 -6.59
N GLU A 469 30.95 25.65 -5.28
CA GLU A 469 29.96 24.76 -4.68
C GLU A 469 28.57 25.19 -5.13
N ASN A 470 27.86 24.29 -5.83
CA ASN A 470 26.48 24.45 -6.25
C ASN A 470 25.70 23.16 -6.06
N LYS A 471 24.58 23.26 -5.33
CA LYS A 471 23.67 22.14 -5.10
C LYS A 471 22.30 22.45 -5.68
N GLU A 472 21.94 21.76 -6.74
CA GLU A 472 20.70 21.97 -7.45
C GLU A 472 20.05 20.65 -7.86
N ASN A 473 18.74 20.50 -7.63
CA ASN A 473 17.95 19.34 -8.04
C ASN A 473 18.52 17.97 -7.60
N GLY A 474 19.22 17.92 -6.44
CA GLY A 474 19.83 16.68 -5.94
C GLY A 474 21.19 16.31 -6.59
N ILE A 475 21.76 17.23 -7.34
CA ILE A 475 23.13 17.17 -7.86
C ILE A 475 23.96 18.22 -7.14
N LEU A 476 25.13 17.82 -6.65
CA LEU A 476 26.10 18.73 -6.05
C LEU A 476 27.35 18.77 -6.93
N THR A 477 27.77 19.95 -7.33
CA THR A 477 29.03 20.19 -8.03
C THR A 477 29.92 21.09 -7.20
N PHE A 478 31.22 20.83 -7.20
CA PHE A 478 32.21 21.64 -6.51
C PHE A 478 33.60 21.40 -7.07
N SER A 479 34.56 22.25 -6.71
CA SER A 479 35.94 22.10 -7.03
C SER A 479 36.78 22.07 -5.75
N LEU A 480 37.81 21.22 -5.73
CA LEU A 480 38.76 21.16 -4.62
C LEU A 480 40.13 21.61 -5.09
N ASN A 481 40.81 22.41 -4.25
CA ASN A 481 42.18 22.85 -4.41
C ASN A 481 42.92 22.64 -3.09
N ASN A 482 44.25 22.39 -3.19
CA ASN A 482 45.11 22.19 -2.04
C ASN A 482 44.61 21.11 -1.07
N VAL A 483 44.15 19.99 -1.64
CA VAL A 483 43.66 18.85 -0.85
C VAL A 483 44.86 18.20 -0.14
N SER A 484 44.84 18.19 1.21
CA SER A 484 45.84 17.43 1.97
C SER A 484 45.52 15.93 1.95
N GLU A 485 46.54 15.11 2.22
CA GLU A 485 46.31 13.68 2.44
C GLU A 485 45.33 13.43 3.60
N ASN A 486 44.56 12.34 3.50
CA ASN A 486 43.59 11.93 4.51
C ASN A 486 42.48 12.97 4.77
N THR A 487 42.12 13.75 3.75
CA THR A 487 41.00 14.69 3.83
C THR A 487 39.66 13.93 3.79
N THR A 488 38.81 14.21 4.73
CA THR A 488 37.46 13.65 4.79
C THR A 488 36.42 14.76 4.66
N LEU A 489 35.50 14.60 3.71
CA LEU A 489 34.43 15.53 3.45
C LEU A 489 33.08 14.89 3.76
N GLU A 490 32.22 15.60 4.46
CA GLU A 490 30.81 15.28 4.60
C GLU A 490 30.01 16.11 3.59
N LEU A 491 29.18 15.41 2.80
CA LEU A 491 28.41 16.00 1.72
C LEU A 491 26.94 16.14 2.15
N PRO A 492 26.23 17.21 1.76
CA PRO A 492 24.89 17.51 2.22
C PRO A 492 23.82 16.59 1.60
N PHE A 493 23.91 15.31 1.85
CA PHE A 493 22.94 14.28 1.45
C PHE A 493 22.79 13.25 2.55
N LEU A 494 21.56 12.84 2.89
CA LEU A 494 21.34 11.66 3.70
C LEU A 494 21.96 10.43 3.00
N PHE A 495 22.59 9.56 3.78
CA PHE A 495 23.27 8.41 3.23
C PHE A 495 22.28 7.35 2.74
N TYR A 496 22.33 7.07 1.44
CA TYR A 496 21.72 5.91 0.80
C TYR A 496 22.70 5.30 -0.18
N LYS A 497 22.77 3.98 -0.20
CA LYS A 497 23.64 3.29 -1.14
C LYS A 497 23.19 3.54 -2.58
N GLY A 498 24.06 4.13 -3.38
CA GLY A 498 23.80 4.53 -4.75
C GLY A 498 24.27 5.95 -5.06
N TYR A 499 24.67 6.73 -4.05
CA TYR A 499 25.38 7.96 -4.34
C TYR A 499 26.73 7.67 -5.00
N VAL A 500 27.03 8.44 -6.03
CA VAL A 500 28.24 8.34 -6.83
C VAL A 500 28.91 9.72 -6.86
N VAL A 501 30.19 9.76 -6.53
CA VAL A 501 31.03 10.94 -6.66
C VAL A 501 31.94 10.73 -7.87
N LYS A 502 31.71 11.50 -8.92
CA LYS A 502 32.58 11.57 -10.07
C LYS A 502 33.62 12.65 -9.83
N TYR A 503 34.85 12.33 -10.10
CA TYR A 503 36.00 13.22 -10.00
C TYR A 503 36.72 13.34 -11.34
N LYS A 504 37.05 14.58 -11.74
CA LYS A 504 37.86 14.90 -12.88
C LYS A 504 38.98 15.82 -12.43
N SER A 505 40.25 15.38 -12.59
CA SER A 505 41.41 16.20 -12.30
C SER A 505 41.48 17.43 -13.24
N TYR A 506 42.12 18.50 -12.79
CA TYR A 506 42.41 19.64 -13.66
C TYR A 506 43.34 19.28 -14.82
N ASP A 507 44.21 18.30 -14.63
CA ASP A 507 45.26 17.90 -15.56
C ASP A 507 44.89 16.72 -16.47
N SER A 508 43.68 16.19 -16.34
CA SER A 508 43.23 15.00 -17.08
C SER A 508 41.73 15.07 -17.41
N ASP A 509 41.38 14.56 -18.60
CA ASP A 509 40.00 14.37 -19.01
C ASP A 509 39.36 13.08 -18.47
N GLU A 510 40.15 12.24 -17.81
CA GLU A 510 39.66 10.98 -17.26
C GLU A 510 38.78 11.22 -16.02
N VAL A 511 37.65 10.54 -16.00
CA VAL A 511 36.67 10.60 -14.88
C VAL A 511 36.84 9.37 -14.01
N SER A 512 37.16 9.58 -12.74
CA SER A 512 37.26 8.54 -11.73
C SER A 512 36.04 8.58 -10.82
N ILE A 513 35.74 7.46 -10.13
CA ILE A 513 34.65 7.34 -9.18
C ILE A 513 35.22 7.17 -7.77
N ILE A 514 34.80 8.03 -6.85
CA ILE A 514 35.16 7.97 -5.44
C ILE A 514 34.04 7.27 -4.68
N LYS A 515 34.41 6.37 -3.76
CA LYS A 515 33.49 5.61 -2.94
C LYS A 515 32.86 6.49 -1.87
N CYS A 516 31.56 6.41 -1.73
CA CYS A 516 30.79 7.03 -0.66
C CYS A 516 30.63 6.07 0.53
N ASN A 517 30.69 6.62 1.74
CA ASN A 517 30.42 5.93 3.00
C ASN A 517 29.39 6.76 3.81
N GLU A 518 28.91 6.18 4.90
CA GLU A 518 28.07 6.89 5.87
C GLU A 518 28.94 7.63 6.90
N SER A 519 28.66 8.91 7.13
CA SER A 519 29.31 9.71 8.17
C SER A 519 28.80 9.39 9.58
N GLU A 520 29.38 10.00 10.59
CA GLU A 520 28.87 9.92 11.98
C GLU A 520 27.49 10.56 12.13
N HIS A 521 27.16 11.52 11.26
CA HIS A 521 25.85 12.19 11.24
C HIS A 521 24.83 11.53 10.27
N GLY A 522 25.14 10.35 9.70
CA GLY A 522 24.27 9.66 8.76
C GLY A 522 24.15 10.33 7.39
N LEU A 523 25.09 11.20 7.04
CA LEU A 523 25.21 11.85 5.72
C LEU A 523 26.19 11.12 4.85
N VAL A 524 26.24 11.50 3.57
CA VAL A 524 27.23 10.96 2.63
C VAL A 524 28.61 11.50 2.95
N GLN A 525 29.59 10.61 3.08
CA GLN A 525 30.97 10.93 3.34
C GLN A 525 31.90 10.38 2.26
N ILE A 526 32.92 11.15 1.89
CA ILE A 526 34.01 10.70 1.03
C ILE A 526 35.35 10.87 1.75
N TYR A 527 36.28 9.98 1.44
CA TYR A 527 37.63 9.99 1.95
C TYR A 527 38.62 10.14 0.79
N LEU A 528 39.50 11.10 0.92
CA LEU A 528 40.52 11.44 -0.08
C LEU A 528 41.89 11.14 0.54
N ASP A 529 42.51 10.04 0.13
CA ASP A 529 43.79 9.52 0.65
C ASP A 529 45.02 10.11 -0.02
N THR A 530 44.82 10.87 -1.10
CA THR A 530 45.86 11.51 -1.90
C THR A 530 45.51 12.96 -2.22
N ASN A 531 46.46 13.76 -2.67
CA ASN A 531 46.26 15.13 -3.13
C ASN A 531 45.47 15.17 -4.44
N ILE A 532 44.12 15.21 -4.32
CA ILE A 532 43.22 15.17 -5.45
C ILE A 532 42.60 16.56 -5.67
N ASN A 533 43.11 17.30 -6.68
CA ASN A 533 42.59 18.61 -7.07
C ASN A 533 41.78 18.48 -8.37
N GLY A 534 40.58 19.09 -8.42
CA GLY A 534 39.75 19.01 -9.62
C GLY A 534 38.28 19.29 -9.38
N TYR A 535 37.50 18.86 -10.34
CA TYR A 535 36.03 19.02 -10.37
C TYR A 535 35.35 17.76 -9.85
N PHE A 536 34.32 17.96 -9.04
CA PHE A 536 33.50 16.88 -8.44
C PHE A 536 32.04 17.05 -8.80
N GLU A 537 31.39 15.95 -9.10
CA GLU A 537 29.91 15.85 -9.26
C GLU A 537 29.37 14.71 -8.40
N VAL A 538 28.40 15.02 -7.56
CA VAL A 538 27.74 14.06 -6.70
C VAL A 538 26.28 13.93 -7.09
N SER A 539 25.85 12.70 -7.35
CA SER A 539 24.45 12.41 -7.69
C SER A 539 24.07 10.99 -7.30
N TYR A 540 22.77 10.76 -7.12
CA TYR A 540 22.28 9.41 -6.84
C TYR A 540 22.01 8.63 -8.12
N HIS A 541 22.54 7.42 -8.18
CA HIS A 541 22.30 6.47 -9.26
C HIS A 541 21.89 5.11 -8.69
N ALA A 542 20.95 4.44 -9.37
CA ALA A 542 20.64 3.05 -9.06
C ALA A 542 21.91 2.19 -9.15
N THR A 543 22.15 1.34 -8.16
CA THR A 543 23.32 0.44 -8.12
C THR A 543 23.33 -0.51 -9.31
N LYS A 544 24.47 -1.15 -9.58
CA LYS A 544 24.55 -2.19 -10.62
C LYS A 544 23.54 -3.32 -10.37
N LEU A 545 23.43 -3.74 -9.10
CA LEU A 545 22.48 -4.78 -8.70
C LEU A 545 21.04 -4.33 -8.96
N HIS A 546 20.68 -3.10 -8.57
CA HIS A 546 19.37 -2.54 -8.81
C HIS A 546 19.02 -2.50 -10.32
N LYS A 547 19.96 -2.04 -11.17
CA LYS A 547 19.77 -2.01 -12.64
C LYS A 547 19.53 -3.40 -13.23
N ILE A 548 20.29 -4.41 -12.76
CA ILE A 548 20.09 -5.81 -13.17
C ILE A 548 18.69 -6.28 -12.76
N CYS A 549 18.27 -6.01 -11.54
CA CYS A 549 16.94 -6.38 -11.05
C CYS A 549 15.82 -5.69 -11.83
N ILE A 550 15.96 -4.42 -12.19
CA ILE A 550 15.02 -3.71 -13.09
C ILE A 550 14.93 -4.46 -14.44
N GLY A 551 16.07 -4.83 -15.02
CA GLY A 551 16.10 -5.58 -16.29
C GLY A 551 15.38 -6.91 -16.21
N ILE A 552 15.71 -7.73 -15.20
CA ILE A 552 15.08 -9.04 -14.98
C ILE A 552 13.57 -8.89 -14.78
N SER A 553 13.15 -7.99 -13.89
CA SER A 553 11.74 -7.79 -13.58
C SER A 553 10.96 -7.29 -14.78
N SER A 554 11.49 -6.34 -15.54
CA SER A 554 10.86 -5.79 -16.74
C SER A 554 10.71 -6.85 -17.83
N ILE A 555 11.77 -7.62 -18.12
CA ILE A 555 11.72 -8.70 -19.12
C ILE A 555 10.71 -9.76 -18.69
N THR A 556 10.74 -10.20 -17.43
CA THR A 556 9.83 -11.21 -16.90
C THR A 556 8.38 -10.75 -17.00
N PHE A 557 8.07 -9.54 -16.54
CA PHE A 557 6.71 -9.01 -16.51
C PHE A 557 6.17 -8.80 -17.93
N ILE A 558 6.94 -8.19 -18.83
CA ILE A 558 6.54 -7.96 -20.23
C ILE A 558 6.32 -9.31 -20.95
N SER A 559 7.27 -10.25 -20.81
CA SER A 559 7.15 -11.58 -21.42
C SER A 559 5.92 -12.33 -20.90
N TYR A 560 5.62 -12.18 -19.61
CA TYR A 560 4.42 -12.79 -19.03
C TYR A 560 3.12 -12.14 -19.53
N LEU A 561 3.09 -10.83 -19.71
CA LEU A 561 1.94 -10.14 -20.32
C LEU A 561 1.70 -10.60 -21.76
N ILE A 562 2.77 -10.70 -22.55
CA ILE A 562 2.71 -11.23 -23.94
C ILE A 562 2.18 -12.66 -23.93
N TYR A 563 2.66 -13.51 -23.04
CA TYR A 563 2.17 -14.88 -22.87
C TYR A 563 0.67 -14.95 -22.55
N ILE A 564 0.18 -14.08 -21.66
CA ILE A 564 -1.27 -13.99 -21.34
C ILE A 564 -2.08 -13.59 -22.58
N LEU A 565 -1.61 -12.59 -23.33
CA LEU A 565 -2.28 -12.11 -24.55
C LEU A 565 -2.31 -13.19 -25.62
N TYR A 566 -1.18 -13.85 -25.88
CA TYR A 566 -1.09 -14.97 -26.82
C TYR A 566 -2.06 -16.09 -26.46
N LYS A 567 -2.10 -16.50 -25.18
CA LYS A 567 -3.06 -17.51 -24.72
C LYS A 567 -4.50 -17.09 -24.94
N LYS A 568 -4.86 -15.84 -24.67
CA LYS A 568 -6.23 -15.36 -24.90
C LYS A 568 -6.60 -15.42 -26.37
N ILE A 569 -5.72 -15.01 -27.28
CA ILE A 569 -5.95 -15.02 -28.73
C ILE A 569 -6.10 -16.45 -29.24
N LYS A 570 -5.29 -17.39 -28.78
CA LYS A 570 -5.33 -18.79 -29.24
C LYS A 570 -6.57 -19.56 -28.78
N PHE A 571 -7.24 -19.11 -27.71
CA PHE A 571 -8.42 -19.78 -27.13
C PHE A 571 -9.72 -18.96 -27.28
N CYS A 572 -9.71 -17.82 -28.00
CA CYS A 572 -10.88 -17.14 -28.57
C CYS A 572 -11.13 -17.66 -29.98
#